data_63f551481e9ab3c9b1af59b4546505c2
#
_entry.id   63f551481e9ab3c9b1af59b4546505c2
#
_cell.length_a   1.000
_cell.length_b   1.000
_cell.length_c   1.000
_cell.angle_alpha   90.00
_cell.angle_beta   90.00
_cell.angle_gamma   90.00
#
_symmetry.space_group_name_H-M   'P 1'
#
loop_
_entity.id
_entity.type
_entity.pdbx_description
1 polymer ?
#
loop_
_entity_poly.entity_id
_entity_poly.type
_entity_poly.pdbx_seq_one_letter_code
_entity_poly.pdbx_strand_id
1 'polypeptide(L)'
;MKTKPTNLESIDDHLWRRVRPVKAEDIASEVDQQLGDLRITSIYRDRVRTQRTRQYQLRASVKESSVDVLHTLLGIELKIGNRRLLCPDLATARYLSVFARLGCDVIAVPYDITQISVIADELEASWHRMVLLINHLTDGRSERLRSSVRRRLIAETRATIASLGAGSRFPEFNSPTRQRPKRG
;
A
#
# COMPACT_ATOMS: atom_id res chain seq x y z
N MET A 1 58.73 -21.78 43.19
CA MET A 1 57.85 -20.58 42.97
C MET A 1 56.88 -20.90 41.85
N LYS A 2 55.60 -21.09 42.19
CA LYS A 2 54.54 -21.41 41.22
C LYS A 2 53.79 -20.13 40.99
N THR A 3 53.90 -19.55 39.79
CA THR A 3 53.09 -18.39 39.35
C THR A 3 51.68 -18.87 38.99
N LYS A 4 50.67 -18.29 39.65
CA LYS A 4 49.26 -18.48 39.34
C LYS A 4 48.94 -17.84 37.99
N PRO A 5 48.11 -18.48 37.14
CA PRO A 5 47.57 -17.80 35.96
C PRO A 5 46.55 -16.75 36.37
N THR A 6 46.70 -15.57 35.87
CA THR A 6 45.82 -14.43 36.03
C THR A 6 44.49 -14.69 35.26
N ASN A 7 43.42 -14.53 35.98
CA ASN A 7 42.04 -14.73 35.57
C ASN A 7 41.65 -13.77 34.42
N LEU A 8 41.50 -14.29 33.20
CA LEU A 8 41.06 -13.60 31.98
C LEU A 8 39.61 -13.91 31.65
N GLU A 9 38.85 -14.42 32.64
CA GLU A 9 37.45 -14.79 32.48
C GLU A 9 36.51 -13.79 33.14
N SER A 10 36.40 -12.58 32.66
CA SER A 10 35.37 -11.66 33.19
C SER A 10 34.96 -10.47 32.29
N ILE A 11 35.39 -10.45 31.03
CA ILE A 11 35.08 -9.29 30.17
C ILE A 11 33.94 -9.55 29.17
N ASP A 12 33.60 -10.81 28.87
CA ASP A 12 32.69 -11.14 27.75
C ASP A 12 31.22 -11.35 28.11
N ASP A 13 30.85 -11.49 29.39
CA ASP A 13 29.47 -11.84 29.77
C ASP A 13 28.50 -10.68 29.77
N HIS A 14 28.97 -9.44 29.68
CA HIS A 14 28.11 -8.25 29.63
C HIS A 14 27.83 -7.75 28.19
N LEU A 15 28.54 -8.22 27.20
CA LEU A 15 28.35 -7.84 25.79
C LEU A 15 27.23 -8.61 25.10
N TRP A 16 26.82 -9.75 25.63
CA TRP A 16 25.68 -10.55 25.14
C TRP A 16 24.35 -10.17 25.79
N ARG A 17 24.21 -8.96 26.35
CA ARG A 17 22.92 -8.45 26.76
C ARG A 17 22.05 -8.46 25.49
N ARG A 18 21.25 -9.53 25.39
CA ARG A 18 20.07 -9.72 24.55
C ARG A 18 19.72 -8.48 23.72
N VAL A 19 20.35 -8.36 22.57
CA VAL A 19 19.78 -7.52 21.52
C VAL A 19 18.38 -8.06 21.30
N ARG A 20 17.35 -7.35 21.79
CA ARG A 20 15.96 -7.78 21.63
C ARG A 20 15.78 -8.05 20.14
N PRO A 21 15.24 -9.22 19.75
CA PRO A 21 15.00 -9.47 18.34
C PRO A 21 14.13 -8.34 17.82
N VAL A 22 14.63 -7.61 16.84
CA VAL A 22 13.90 -6.50 16.23
C VAL A 22 12.63 -7.07 15.61
N LYS A 23 11.47 -6.62 16.08
CA LYS A 23 10.18 -7.09 15.61
C LYS A 23 9.77 -6.33 14.33
N ALA A 24 9.00 -7.01 13.49
CA ALA A 24 8.45 -6.38 12.29
C ALA A 24 7.57 -5.15 12.61
N GLU A 25 6.97 -5.14 13.80
CA GLU A 25 6.14 -4.03 14.31
C GLU A 25 6.96 -2.77 14.55
N ASP A 26 8.13 -2.91 15.17
CA ASP A 26 9.00 -1.78 15.50
C ASP A 26 9.51 -1.11 14.21
N ILE A 27 9.92 -1.92 13.21
CA ILE A 27 10.36 -1.39 11.91
C ILE A 27 9.19 -0.77 11.14
N ALA A 28 8.01 -1.37 11.16
CA ALA A 28 6.84 -0.82 10.50
C ALA A 28 6.46 0.55 11.08
N SER A 29 6.49 0.69 12.41
CA SER A 29 6.25 1.95 13.08
C SER A 29 7.29 3.02 12.73
N GLU A 30 8.55 2.62 12.63
CA GLU A 30 9.66 3.51 12.23
C GLU A 30 9.47 3.99 10.78
N VAL A 31 9.14 3.08 9.84
CA VAL A 31 8.83 3.46 8.45
C VAL A 31 7.67 4.45 8.39
N ASP A 32 6.58 4.17 9.14
CA ASP A 32 5.41 5.04 9.17
C ASP A 32 5.74 6.43 9.74
N GLN A 33 6.56 6.50 10.78
CA GLN A 33 7.03 7.75 11.35
C GLN A 33 7.90 8.54 10.36
N GLN A 34 8.84 7.88 9.66
CA GLN A 34 9.70 8.55 8.68
C GLN A 34 8.96 8.99 7.41
N LEU A 35 7.87 8.35 7.04
CA LEU A 35 7.00 8.79 5.97
C LEU A 35 6.22 10.06 6.33
N GLY A 36 5.78 10.21 7.57
CA GLY A 36 5.04 11.38 8.04
C GLY A 36 3.84 11.72 7.16
N ASP A 37 3.75 12.96 6.68
CA ASP A 37 2.66 13.42 5.81
C ASP A 37 2.72 12.86 4.39
N LEU A 38 3.85 12.26 4.01
CA LEU A 38 4.01 11.60 2.71
C LEU A 38 3.45 10.18 2.67
N ARG A 39 2.74 9.73 3.72
CA ARG A 39 2.05 8.43 3.72
C ARG A 39 0.96 8.40 2.67
N ILE A 40 0.78 7.26 2.03
CA ILE A 40 -0.32 7.04 1.08
C ILE A 40 -1.68 7.36 1.71
N THR A 41 -1.86 7.03 3.00
CA THR A 41 -3.09 7.31 3.76
C THR A 41 -3.33 8.80 3.95
N SER A 42 -2.29 9.60 4.20
CA SER A 42 -2.38 11.06 4.31
C SER A 42 -2.75 11.69 2.96
N ILE A 43 -2.05 11.29 1.89
CA ILE A 43 -2.37 11.75 0.52
C ILE A 43 -3.82 11.38 0.17
N TYR A 44 -4.27 10.17 0.47
CA TYR A 44 -5.64 9.74 0.20
C TYR A 44 -6.65 10.57 0.98
N ARG A 45 -6.44 10.81 2.27
CA ARG A 45 -7.31 11.63 3.12
C ARG A 45 -7.37 13.07 2.65
N ASP A 46 -6.20 13.70 2.44
CA ASP A 46 -6.07 15.15 2.29
C ASP A 46 -6.19 15.62 0.83
N ARG A 47 -5.87 14.77 -0.14
CA ARG A 47 -5.89 15.12 -1.57
C ARG A 47 -7.03 14.45 -2.33
N VAL A 48 -7.40 13.21 -1.96
CA VAL A 48 -8.46 12.48 -2.66
C VAL A 48 -9.82 12.72 -2.02
N ARG A 49 -9.92 12.52 -0.68
CA ARG A 49 -11.22 12.59 0.02
C ARG A 49 -11.77 13.99 0.20
N THR A 50 -10.97 15.03 0.03
CA THR A 50 -11.40 16.43 0.06
C THR A 50 -12.07 16.89 -1.25
N GLN A 51 -11.96 16.08 -2.30
CA GLN A 51 -12.53 16.37 -3.61
C GLN A 51 -13.82 15.60 -3.87
N ARG A 52 -14.52 15.99 -4.92
CA ARG A 52 -15.64 15.20 -5.44
C ARG A 52 -15.10 13.93 -6.08
N THR A 53 -15.46 12.78 -5.51
CA THR A 53 -14.95 11.48 -5.94
C THR A 53 -16.07 10.52 -6.29
N ARG A 54 -15.76 9.58 -7.18
CA ARG A 54 -16.59 8.40 -7.48
C ARG A 54 -15.97 7.17 -6.88
N GLN A 55 -16.81 6.22 -6.50
CA GLN A 55 -16.36 4.89 -6.08
C GLN A 55 -15.92 4.09 -7.30
N TYR A 56 -14.76 3.42 -7.18
CA TYR A 56 -14.23 2.54 -8.20
C TYR A 56 -13.90 1.17 -7.60
N GLN A 57 -14.38 0.11 -8.25
CA GLN A 57 -14.10 -1.28 -7.85
C GLN A 57 -12.88 -1.82 -8.59
N LEU A 58 -11.76 -1.90 -7.89
CA LEU A 58 -10.53 -2.48 -8.41
C LEU A 58 -10.58 -4.00 -8.41
N ARG A 59 -11.25 -4.61 -7.42
CA ARG A 59 -11.28 -6.06 -7.17
C ARG A 59 -9.87 -6.66 -7.14
N ALA A 60 -8.93 -5.94 -6.53
CA ALA A 60 -7.57 -6.42 -6.36
C ALA A 60 -7.58 -7.53 -5.30
N SER A 61 -7.09 -8.72 -5.67
CA SER A 61 -6.92 -9.80 -4.69
C SER A 61 -5.77 -9.48 -3.76
N VAL A 62 -5.93 -9.79 -2.46
CA VAL A 62 -4.89 -9.64 -1.43
C VAL A 62 -3.65 -10.52 -1.68
N LYS A 63 -3.76 -11.54 -2.53
CA LYS A 63 -2.61 -12.34 -2.96
C LYS A 63 -1.73 -11.46 -3.83
N GLU A 64 -0.44 -11.42 -3.53
CA GLU A 64 0.62 -10.70 -4.24
C GLU A 64 0.51 -10.89 -5.75
N SER A 65 -0.37 -10.12 -6.35
CA SER A 65 -0.54 -10.10 -7.79
C SER A 65 0.47 -9.11 -8.33
N SER A 66 1.20 -9.48 -9.38
CA SER A 66 1.97 -8.49 -10.13
C SER A 66 1.02 -7.40 -10.62
N VAL A 67 1.45 -6.16 -10.48
CA VAL A 67 0.68 -5.00 -10.93
C VAL A 67 1.55 -4.23 -11.91
N ASP A 68 1.14 -4.22 -13.17
CA ASP A 68 1.88 -3.62 -14.27
C ASP A 68 0.96 -2.67 -15.08
N VAL A 69 1.51 -1.55 -15.49
CA VAL A 69 0.86 -0.66 -16.47
C VAL A 69 1.41 -0.99 -17.85
N LEU A 70 0.54 -1.36 -18.77
CA LEU A 70 0.90 -1.81 -20.11
C LEU A 70 0.36 -0.83 -21.16
N HIS A 71 1.21 -0.55 -22.14
CA HIS A 71 0.81 0.14 -23.37
C HIS A 71 0.51 -0.91 -24.42
N THR A 72 -0.74 -1.02 -24.83
CA THR A 72 -1.22 -2.00 -25.81
C THR A 72 -1.81 -1.32 -27.03
N LEU A 73 -2.13 -2.08 -28.06
CA LEU A 73 -2.85 -1.56 -29.22
C LEU A 73 -4.27 -1.06 -28.89
N LEU A 74 -4.83 -1.54 -27.76
CA LEU A 74 -6.16 -1.12 -27.28
C LEU A 74 -6.09 0.12 -26.39
N GLY A 75 -4.89 0.59 -26.04
CA GLY A 75 -4.67 1.73 -25.16
C GLY A 75 -3.87 1.38 -23.91
N ILE A 76 -4.13 2.09 -22.83
CA ILE A 76 -3.45 1.88 -21.54
C ILE A 76 -4.21 0.83 -20.73
N GLU A 77 -3.53 -0.23 -20.36
CA GLU A 77 -4.10 -1.30 -19.53
C GLU A 77 -3.37 -1.40 -18.19
N LEU A 78 -4.14 -1.57 -17.12
CA LEU A 78 -3.63 -1.98 -15.81
C LEU A 78 -3.81 -3.49 -15.67
N LYS A 79 -2.69 -4.21 -15.60
CA LYS A 79 -2.66 -5.66 -15.33
C LYS A 79 -2.54 -5.89 -13.84
N ILE A 80 -3.46 -6.68 -13.28
CA ILE A 80 -3.47 -7.10 -11.87
C ILE A 80 -3.53 -8.63 -11.85
N GLY A 81 -2.40 -9.28 -11.64
CA GLY A 81 -2.29 -10.73 -11.83
C GLY A 81 -2.69 -11.15 -13.24
N ASN A 82 -3.77 -11.94 -13.36
CA ASN A 82 -4.29 -12.41 -14.65
C ASN A 82 -5.39 -11.51 -15.24
N ARG A 83 -5.77 -10.43 -14.56
CA ARG A 83 -6.82 -9.52 -15.02
C ARG A 83 -6.21 -8.31 -15.69
N ARG A 84 -6.90 -7.78 -16.70
CA ARG A 84 -6.57 -6.54 -17.37
C ARG A 84 -7.74 -5.57 -17.29
N LEU A 85 -7.45 -4.33 -16.97
CA LEU A 85 -8.41 -3.23 -16.89
C LEU A 85 -7.97 -2.17 -17.88
N LEU A 86 -8.82 -1.86 -18.85
CA LEU A 86 -8.57 -0.74 -19.76
C LEU A 86 -8.77 0.56 -18.98
N CYS A 87 -7.76 1.42 -19.01
CA CYS A 87 -7.76 2.72 -18.36
C CYS A 87 -7.94 3.82 -19.40
N PRO A 88 -8.65 4.92 -19.07
CA PRO A 88 -8.87 6.01 -20.01
C PRO A 88 -7.57 6.74 -20.38
N ASP A 89 -6.62 6.79 -19.46
CA ASP A 89 -5.34 7.46 -19.62
C ASP A 89 -4.26 6.85 -18.68
N LEU A 90 -3.01 7.25 -18.90
CA LEU A 90 -1.86 6.79 -18.14
C LEU A 90 -1.92 7.23 -16.67
N ALA A 91 -2.37 8.45 -16.40
CA ALA A 91 -2.45 8.97 -15.04
C ALA A 91 -3.42 8.15 -14.19
N THR A 92 -4.59 7.81 -14.75
CA THR A 92 -5.55 6.92 -14.11
C THR A 92 -4.97 5.53 -13.87
N ALA A 93 -4.26 4.95 -14.85
CA ALA A 93 -3.63 3.63 -14.68
C ALA A 93 -2.59 3.65 -13.56
N ARG A 94 -1.73 4.68 -13.50
CA ARG A 94 -0.74 4.87 -12.44
C ARG A 94 -1.40 5.05 -11.07
N TYR A 95 -2.41 5.90 -10.98
CA TYR A 95 -3.21 6.10 -9.78
C TYR A 95 -3.77 4.77 -9.25
N LEU A 96 -4.47 4.02 -10.10
CA LEU A 96 -5.06 2.73 -9.76
C LEU A 96 -4.01 1.69 -9.38
N SER A 97 -2.81 1.72 -10.01
CA SER A 97 -1.74 0.76 -9.77
C SER A 97 -1.26 0.74 -8.32
N VAL A 98 -1.18 1.91 -7.67
CA VAL A 98 -0.75 2.00 -6.27
C VAL A 98 -1.75 1.29 -5.35
N PHE A 99 -3.05 1.52 -5.54
CA PHE A 99 -4.09 0.86 -4.75
C PHE A 99 -4.22 -0.62 -5.07
N ALA A 100 -3.95 -1.02 -6.31
CA ALA A 100 -3.88 -2.43 -6.67
C ALA A 100 -2.72 -3.15 -5.96
N ARG A 101 -1.53 -2.52 -5.85
CA ARG A 101 -0.38 -3.05 -5.08
C ARG A 101 -0.70 -3.16 -3.58
N LEU A 102 -1.53 -2.28 -3.06
CA LEU A 102 -2.03 -2.35 -1.69
C LEU A 102 -3.11 -3.42 -1.48
N GLY A 103 -3.66 -3.99 -2.56
CA GLY A 103 -4.75 -4.95 -2.51
C GLY A 103 -6.09 -4.33 -2.11
N CYS A 104 -6.33 -3.06 -2.46
CA CYS A 104 -7.59 -2.39 -2.20
C CYS A 104 -8.66 -2.88 -3.18
N ASP A 105 -9.86 -3.24 -2.68
CA ASP A 105 -10.97 -3.65 -3.53
C ASP A 105 -11.76 -2.46 -4.07
N VAL A 106 -11.97 -1.47 -3.23
CA VAL A 106 -12.81 -0.31 -3.51
C VAL A 106 -12.06 0.94 -3.09
N ILE A 107 -12.00 1.91 -3.99
CA ILE A 107 -11.31 3.19 -3.76
C ILE A 107 -12.11 4.36 -4.28
N ALA A 108 -11.79 5.57 -3.79
CA ALA A 108 -12.26 6.82 -4.36
C ALA A 108 -11.38 7.23 -5.54
N VAL A 109 -11.99 7.70 -6.62
CA VAL A 109 -11.30 8.29 -7.76
C VAL A 109 -11.85 9.69 -7.99
N PRO A 110 -11.01 10.73 -8.06
CA PRO A 110 -11.45 12.09 -8.37
C PRO A 110 -12.18 12.16 -9.72
N TYR A 111 -13.15 13.05 -9.83
CA TYR A 111 -13.78 13.35 -11.12
C TYR A 111 -12.89 14.21 -12.00
N ASP A 112 -12.07 15.05 -11.39
CA ASP A 112 -11.14 15.92 -12.11
C ASP A 112 -9.90 15.15 -12.54
N ILE A 113 -9.80 14.89 -13.84
CA ILE A 113 -8.71 14.14 -14.46
C ILE A 113 -7.37 14.87 -14.30
N THR A 114 -7.38 16.21 -14.26
CA THR A 114 -6.15 17.00 -14.13
C THR A 114 -5.49 16.78 -12.76
N GLN A 115 -6.30 16.57 -11.73
CA GLN A 115 -5.83 16.27 -10.38
C GLN A 115 -5.30 14.84 -10.26
N ILE A 116 -5.84 13.90 -11.03
CA ILE A 116 -5.42 12.49 -10.96
C ILE A 116 -3.92 12.36 -11.28
N SER A 117 -3.39 13.11 -12.26
CA SER A 117 -1.97 13.03 -12.61
C SER A 117 -1.06 13.44 -11.45
N VAL A 118 -1.35 14.57 -10.83
CA VAL A 118 -0.56 15.09 -9.68
C VAL A 118 -0.63 14.13 -8.50
N ILE A 119 -1.84 13.65 -8.19
CA ILE A 119 -2.03 12.70 -7.09
C ILE A 119 -1.37 11.36 -7.38
N ALA A 120 -1.37 10.89 -8.64
CA ALA A 120 -0.68 9.66 -9.02
C ALA A 120 0.83 9.77 -8.80
N ASP A 121 1.44 10.91 -9.14
CA ASP A 121 2.85 11.18 -8.90
C ASP A 121 3.19 11.14 -7.40
N GLU A 122 2.37 11.81 -6.57
CA GLU A 122 2.53 11.82 -5.11
C GLU A 122 2.40 10.40 -4.51
N LEU A 123 1.40 9.63 -4.95
CA LEU A 123 1.15 8.26 -4.48
C LEU A 123 2.27 7.30 -4.89
N GLU A 124 2.74 7.37 -6.13
CA GLU A 124 3.86 6.53 -6.59
C GLU A 124 5.16 6.88 -5.86
N ALA A 125 5.45 8.16 -5.66
CA ALA A 125 6.60 8.61 -4.89
C ALA A 125 6.54 8.10 -3.44
N SER A 126 5.35 8.16 -2.82
CA SER A 126 5.11 7.63 -1.48
C SER A 126 5.32 6.10 -1.42
N TRP A 127 4.77 5.37 -2.39
CA TRP A 127 4.97 3.92 -2.50
C TRP A 127 6.44 3.55 -2.62
N HIS A 128 7.19 4.21 -3.53
CA HIS A 128 8.61 3.94 -3.71
C HIS A 128 9.41 4.28 -2.45
N ARG A 129 9.12 5.40 -1.79
CA ARG A 129 9.78 5.79 -0.54
C ARG A 129 9.51 4.76 0.56
N MET A 130 8.28 4.27 0.72
CA MET A 130 7.95 3.21 1.66
C MET A 130 8.77 1.95 1.41
N VAL A 131 8.87 1.50 0.15
CA VAL A 131 9.66 0.32 -0.22
C VAL A 131 11.15 0.52 0.05
N LEU A 132 11.70 1.70 -0.26
CA LEU A 132 13.09 2.04 0.01
C LEU A 132 13.39 2.06 1.51
N LEU A 133 12.53 2.65 2.33
CA LEU A 133 12.68 2.67 3.79
C LEU A 133 12.63 1.25 4.38
N ILE A 134 11.71 0.41 3.92
CA ILE A 134 11.65 -1.00 4.33
C ILE A 134 12.98 -1.69 4.00
N ASN A 135 13.49 -1.55 2.79
CA ASN A 135 14.73 -2.18 2.38
C ASN A 135 15.92 -1.67 3.21
N HIS A 136 16.00 -0.36 3.44
CA HIS A 136 17.05 0.26 4.24
C HIS A 136 17.04 -0.21 5.70
N LEU A 137 15.88 -0.17 6.37
CA LEU A 137 15.74 -0.56 7.77
C LEU A 137 15.83 -2.08 8.00
N THR A 138 15.69 -2.87 6.93
CA THR A 138 15.87 -4.33 6.97
C THR A 138 17.16 -4.80 6.31
N ASP A 139 18.06 -3.87 5.99
CA ASP A 139 19.34 -4.25 5.39
C ASP A 139 20.15 -5.16 6.33
N GLY A 140 20.83 -6.16 5.75
CA GLY A 140 21.53 -7.20 6.49
C GLY A 140 20.63 -8.14 7.31
N ARG A 141 19.30 -8.03 7.26
CA ARG A 141 18.34 -8.89 7.98
C ARG A 141 17.71 -9.95 7.08
N SER A 142 16.94 -10.87 7.69
CA SER A 142 16.31 -11.97 6.95
C SER A 142 15.21 -11.45 6.01
N GLU A 143 15.09 -12.06 4.82
CA GLU A 143 14.01 -11.78 3.86
C GLU A 143 12.62 -12.00 4.46
N ARG A 144 12.49 -12.96 5.39
CA ARG A 144 11.26 -13.20 6.13
C ARG A 144 10.83 -11.98 6.95
N LEU A 145 11.76 -11.29 7.60
CA LEU A 145 11.49 -10.07 8.36
C LEU A 145 11.04 -8.95 7.41
N ARG A 146 11.77 -8.74 6.30
CA ARG A 146 11.43 -7.74 5.27
C ARG A 146 10.02 -7.95 4.73
N SER A 147 9.69 -9.17 4.33
CA SER A 147 8.36 -9.54 3.84
C SER A 147 7.26 -9.35 4.90
N SER A 148 7.59 -9.61 6.18
CA SER A 148 6.65 -9.40 7.29
C SER A 148 6.36 -7.91 7.52
N VAL A 149 7.38 -7.04 7.53
CA VAL A 149 7.25 -5.59 7.63
C VAL A 149 6.39 -5.05 6.47
N ARG A 150 6.72 -5.46 5.24
CA ARG A 150 5.99 -5.03 4.04
C ARG A 150 4.51 -5.42 4.10
N ARG A 151 4.21 -6.68 4.43
CA ARG A 151 2.82 -7.15 4.55
C ARG A 151 2.05 -6.39 5.60
N ARG A 152 2.68 -6.08 6.75
CA ARG A 152 2.05 -5.32 7.82
C ARG A 152 1.71 -3.91 7.36
N LEU A 153 2.66 -3.16 6.82
CA LEU A 153 2.43 -1.79 6.32
C LEU A 153 1.33 -1.74 5.24
N ILE A 154 1.35 -2.69 4.30
CA ILE A 154 0.30 -2.80 3.28
C ILE A 154 -1.07 -3.05 3.93
N ALA A 155 -1.15 -3.96 4.91
CA ALA A 155 -2.40 -4.28 5.57
C ALA A 155 -2.96 -3.08 6.36
N GLU A 156 -2.11 -2.37 7.11
CA GLU A 156 -2.48 -1.18 7.87
C GLU A 156 -2.91 -0.03 6.96
N THR A 157 -2.14 0.24 5.89
CA THR A 157 -2.48 1.25 4.88
C THR A 157 -3.82 0.95 4.22
N ARG A 158 -4.05 -0.30 3.81
CA ARG A 158 -5.33 -0.74 3.22
C ARG A 158 -6.50 -0.58 4.18
N ALA A 159 -6.34 -0.97 5.44
CA ALA A 159 -7.37 -0.85 6.47
C ALA A 159 -7.75 0.62 6.69
N THR A 160 -6.76 1.52 6.74
CA THR A 160 -6.98 2.96 6.86
C THR A 160 -7.70 3.53 5.65
N ILE A 161 -7.31 3.15 4.41
CA ILE A 161 -8.00 3.58 3.18
C ILE A 161 -9.46 3.11 3.19
N ALA A 162 -9.71 1.86 3.59
CA ALA A 162 -11.06 1.32 3.70
C ALA A 162 -11.92 2.09 4.71
N SER A 163 -11.36 2.49 5.86
CA SER A 163 -12.05 3.29 6.88
C SER A 163 -12.37 4.71 6.41
N LEU A 164 -11.53 5.32 5.56
CA LEU A 164 -11.76 6.63 4.96
C LEU A 164 -12.86 6.61 3.89
N GLY A 165 -13.21 5.41 3.41
CA GLY A 165 -14.27 5.21 2.44
C GLY A 165 -13.89 5.51 1.00
N ALA A 166 -14.77 5.15 0.08
CA ALA A 166 -14.51 5.14 -1.37
C ALA A 166 -15.28 6.20 -2.19
N GLY A 167 -15.91 7.16 -1.54
CA GLY A 167 -16.73 8.17 -2.24
C GLY A 167 -18.16 7.73 -2.49
N SER A 168 -18.89 8.51 -3.29
CA SER A 168 -20.28 8.21 -3.63
C SER A 168 -20.35 7.03 -4.60
N ARG A 169 -21.30 6.13 -4.37
CA ARG A 169 -21.62 5.11 -5.38
C ARG A 169 -22.14 5.81 -6.63
N PHE A 170 -21.73 5.37 -7.80
CA PHE A 170 -22.38 5.73 -9.04
C PHE A 170 -23.85 5.27 -8.96
N PRO A 171 -24.81 6.08 -9.36
CA PRO A 171 -26.15 5.56 -9.61
C PRO A 171 -26.02 4.46 -10.67
N GLU A 172 -26.45 3.26 -10.35
CA GLU A 172 -26.56 2.19 -11.34
C GLU A 172 -27.71 2.59 -12.28
N PHE A 173 -27.38 3.09 -13.46
CA PHE A 173 -28.37 3.46 -14.47
C PHE A 173 -29.17 2.25 -15.01
N ASN A 174 -28.77 1.05 -14.67
CA ASN A 174 -29.43 -0.22 -15.04
C ASN A 174 -29.94 -0.98 -13.82
N SER A 175 -30.48 -0.34 -12.82
CA SER A 175 -31.29 -1.04 -11.83
C SER A 175 -32.43 -1.75 -12.58
N PRO A 176 -32.60 -3.08 -12.45
CA PRO A 176 -33.69 -3.77 -13.11
C PRO A 176 -35.00 -3.10 -12.74
N THR A 177 -35.72 -2.66 -13.74
CA THR A 177 -37.00 -1.96 -13.65
C THR A 177 -37.86 -2.65 -12.60
N ARG A 178 -38.31 -1.91 -11.59
CA ARG A 178 -39.29 -2.33 -10.60
C ARG A 178 -40.33 -3.21 -11.29
N GLN A 179 -40.39 -4.48 -10.90
CA GLN A 179 -41.47 -5.36 -11.31
C GLN A 179 -42.79 -4.62 -11.03
N ARG A 180 -43.52 -4.30 -12.07
CA ARG A 180 -44.89 -3.79 -11.96
C ARG A 180 -45.70 -4.79 -11.11
N PRO A 181 -46.39 -4.33 -10.07
CA PRO A 181 -47.28 -5.23 -9.34
C PRO A 181 -48.27 -5.77 -10.34
N LYS A 182 -48.41 -7.12 -10.43
CA LYS A 182 -49.49 -7.77 -11.17
C LYS A 182 -50.78 -7.23 -10.58
N ARG A 183 -51.54 -6.49 -11.40
CA ARG A 183 -52.95 -6.21 -11.11
C ARG A 183 -53.68 -7.57 -11.15
N GLY A 184 -54.18 -8.04 -9.99
CA GLY A 184 -55.15 -9.08 -9.86
C GLY A 184 -56.53 -8.56 -10.26
#